data_1fef740344b51236bbfdbab7f06a5043
#
_entry.id   1fef740344b51236bbfdbab7f06a5043
#
_cell.length_a   1.000
_cell.length_b   1.000
_cell.length_c   1.000
_cell.angle_alpha   90.00
_cell.angle_beta   90.00
_cell.angle_gamma   90.00
#
_symmetry.space_group_name_H-M   'P 1'
#
loop_
_entity.id
_entity.type
_entity.pdbx_description
1 polymer ?
#
loop_
_entity_poly.entity_id
_entity_poly.type
_entity_poly.pdbx_seq_one_letter_code
_entity_poly.pdbx_strand_id
1 'polypeptide(L)'
;MTDRAEQDAALGRRLFVAIPIPSEVRDAVTALVDGVRGAGDPAVRDVRWVRLDGLHLTIRFLGPTDEDNVADVAAAVDRTAGRRPPFDVVIAGGGAFPSVARPRALWLGVAEGATDLAATATALGDALADVGWTRDDRPYRAHLTLARSDGVRSGPAVARRLIDAAAAVREPFRAESLVLFESISGGGPARYVPLHEARLA
;
A
#
# COMPACT_ATOMS: atom_id res chain seq x y z
N MET A 1 -5.43 25.85 13.28
CA MET A 1 -5.54 24.48 12.74
C MET A 1 -5.83 24.44 11.23
N THR A 2 -5.97 25.57 10.58
CA THR A 2 -6.23 25.73 9.12
C THR A 2 -4.97 25.62 8.24
N ASP A 3 -3.80 25.85 8.82
CA ASP A 3 -2.53 26.02 8.10
C ASP A 3 -1.97 24.76 7.41
N ARG A 4 -2.21 23.57 7.93
CA ARG A 4 -1.63 22.32 7.39
C ARG A 4 -2.42 21.77 6.18
N ALA A 5 -3.74 21.96 6.16
CA ALA A 5 -4.56 21.54 5.03
C ALA A 5 -4.37 22.48 3.82
N GLU A 6 -4.16 23.77 4.09
CA GLU A 6 -3.84 24.77 3.06
C GLU A 6 -2.42 24.60 2.50
N GLN A 7 -1.45 24.20 3.34
CA GLN A 7 -0.10 23.85 2.91
C GLN A 7 -0.07 22.53 2.11
N ASP A 8 -0.85 21.52 2.50
CA ASP A 8 -0.98 20.27 1.73
C ASP A 8 -1.69 20.53 0.38
N ALA A 9 -2.65 21.44 0.31
CA ALA A 9 -3.30 21.86 -0.94
C ALA A 9 -2.36 22.67 -1.86
N ALA A 10 -1.47 23.47 -1.29
CA ALA A 10 -0.44 24.21 -2.04
C ALA A 10 0.68 23.32 -2.60
N LEU A 11 0.81 22.07 -2.10
CA LEU A 11 1.81 21.09 -2.53
C LEU A 11 1.27 20.10 -3.57
N GLY A 12 0.04 20.27 -4.07
CA GLY A 12 -0.61 19.34 -5.00
C GLY A 12 -1.20 18.10 -4.33
N ARG A 13 -1.91 17.28 -5.10
CA ARG A 13 -2.57 16.04 -4.64
C ARG A 13 -1.54 14.96 -4.34
N ARG A 14 -1.66 14.29 -3.21
CA ARG A 14 -0.76 13.16 -2.88
C ARG A 14 -1.26 11.89 -3.54
N LEU A 15 -0.63 11.51 -4.65
CA LEU A 15 -1.06 10.40 -5.48
C LEU A 15 -0.19 9.15 -5.27
N PHE A 16 -0.81 7.99 -5.52
CA PHE A 16 -0.13 6.70 -5.64
C PHE A 16 -0.95 5.76 -6.53
N VAL A 17 -0.28 4.80 -7.15
CA VAL A 17 -0.92 3.73 -7.94
C VAL A 17 -0.82 2.42 -7.16
N ALA A 18 -1.91 1.66 -7.12
CA ALA A 18 -1.99 0.42 -6.35
C ALA A 18 -2.95 -0.59 -6.98
N ILE A 19 -2.83 -1.85 -6.55
CA ILE A 19 -3.81 -2.92 -6.75
C ILE A 19 -4.70 -2.97 -5.51
N PRO A 20 -6.02 -2.80 -5.64
CA PRO A 20 -6.95 -2.90 -4.52
C PRO A 20 -7.04 -4.34 -4.01
N ILE A 21 -7.30 -4.51 -2.71
CA ILE A 21 -7.53 -5.81 -2.10
C ILE A 21 -9.03 -6.13 -2.13
N PRO A 22 -9.45 -7.31 -2.67
CA PRO A 22 -10.85 -7.74 -2.66
C PRO A 22 -11.42 -7.87 -1.25
N SER A 23 -12.75 -7.82 -1.14
CA SER A 23 -13.46 -7.87 0.15
C SER A 23 -13.11 -9.10 0.97
N GLU A 24 -13.06 -10.28 0.34
CA GLU A 24 -12.81 -11.56 1.01
C GLU A 24 -11.43 -11.58 1.68
N VAL A 25 -10.40 -11.14 0.96
CA VAL A 25 -9.02 -11.02 1.50
C VAL A 25 -8.94 -9.94 2.57
N ARG A 26 -9.63 -8.82 2.36
CA ARG A 26 -9.69 -7.72 3.34
C ARG A 26 -10.35 -8.19 4.66
N ASP A 27 -11.40 -8.99 4.59
CA ASP A 27 -12.10 -9.50 5.77
C ASP A 27 -11.21 -10.47 6.56
N ALA A 28 -10.47 -11.35 5.88
CA ALA A 28 -9.48 -12.23 6.50
C ALA A 28 -8.34 -11.44 7.17
N VAL A 29 -7.82 -10.40 6.51
CA VAL A 29 -6.80 -9.51 7.07
C VAL A 29 -7.35 -8.70 8.24
N THR A 30 -8.62 -8.29 8.20
CA THR A 30 -9.28 -7.58 9.29
C THR A 30 -9.37 -8.47 10.52
N ALA A 31 -9.80 -9.72 10.36
CA ALA A 31 -9.86 -10.69 11.46
C ALA A 31 -8.48 -10.93 12.09
N LEU A 32 -7.42 -11.05 11.27
CA LEU A 32 -6.04 -11.13 11.75
C LEU A 32 -5.65 -9.91 12.60
N VAL A 33 -5.87 -8.70 12.07
CA VAL A 33 -5.52 -7.45 12.75
C VAL A 33 -6.29 -7.31 14.07
N ASP A 34 -7.58 -7.63 14.07
CA ASP A 34 -8.42 -7.59 15.28
C ASP A 34 -7.97 -8.61 16.32
N GLY A 35 -7.54 -9.80 15.90
CA GLY A 35 -6.91 -10.79 16.78
C GLY A 35 -5.62 -10.27 17.42
N VAL A 36 -4.76 -9.62 16.65
CA VAL A 36 -3.53 -9.00 17.15
C VAL A 36 -3.83 -7.86 18.13
N ARG A 37 -4.84 -7.03 17.83
CA ARG A 37 -5.26 -5.88 18.67
C ARG A 37 -6.01 -6.30 19.92
N GLY A 38 -6.83 -7.33 19.82
CA GLY A 38 -7.70 -7.82 20.89
C GLY A 38 -6.99 -8.62 22.00
N ALA A 39 -5.73 -8.98 21.82
CA ALA A 39 -4.96 -9.80 22.76
C ALA A 39 -4.57 -9.08 24.08
N GLY A 40 -5.18 -7.93 24.39
CA GLY A 40 -5.04 -7.23 25.67
C GLY A 40 -3.69 -6.56 25.91
N ASP A 41 -2.76 -6.60 24.97
CA ASP A 41 -1.43 -6.00 25.09
C ASP A 41 -1.47 -4.49 24.86
N PRO A 42 -1.09 -3.66 25.85
CA PRO A 42 -1.02 -2.20 25.68
C PRO A 42 -0.13 -1.76 24.51
N ALA A 43 0.86 -2.58 24.12
CA ALA A 43 1.79 -2.30 23.03
C ALA A 43 1.11 -2.01 21.69
N VAL A 44 -0.07 -2.61 21.42
CA VAL A 44 -0.81 -2.40 20.16
C VAL A 44 -1.35 -0.98 20.01
N ARG A 45 -1.43 -0.20 21.10
CA ARG A 45 -1.87 1.20 21.11
C ARG A 45 -0.77 2.16 20.63
N ASP A 46 0.48 1.74 20.67
CA ASP A 46 1.64 2.56 20.30
C ASP A 46 1.91 2.51 18.79
N VAL A 47 1.23 1.64 18.03
CA VAL A 47 1.32 1.58 16.58
C VAL A 47 0.08 2.20 15.96
N ARG A 48 0.28 2.88 14.82
CA ARG A 48 -0.80 3.49 14.04
C ARG A 48 -1.26 2.51 12.97
N TRP A 49 -2.38 1.86 13.23
CA TRP A 49 -3.01 0.97 12.25
C TRP A 49 -3.56 1.76 11.07
N VAL A 50 -3.43 1.21 9.87
CA VAL A 50 -4.05 1.78 8.67
C VAL A 50 -5.57 1.54 8.70
N ARG A 51 -6.29 2.24 7.85
CA ARG A 51 -7.71 1.94 7.60
C ARG A 51 -7.80 0.65 6.78
N LEU A 52 -8.51 -0.35 7.31
CA LEU A 52 -8.61 -1.67 6.68
C LEU A 52 -9.56 -1.67 5.47
N ASP A 53 -10.47 -0.70 5.38
CA ASP A 53 -11.35 -0.50 4.22
C ASP A 53 -10.60 -0.04 2.95
N GLY A 54 -9.40 0.52 3.11
CA GLY A 54 -8.53 0.98 2.02
C GLY A 54 -7.27 0.13 1.82
N LEU A 55 -7.27 -1.16 2.19
CA LEU A 55 -6.12 -2.04 1.96
C LEU A 55 -5.78 -2.19 0.48
N HIS A 56 -4.50 -2.10 0.15
CA HIS A 56 -3.99 -2.15 -1.23
C HIS A 56 -2.52 -2.58 -1.27
N LEU A 57 -2.11 -3.16 -2.38
CA LEU A 57 -0.70 -3.35 -2.72
C LEU A 57 -0.22 -2.14 -3.50
N THR A 58 0.57 -1.28 -2.87
CA THR A 58 1.12 -0.10 -3.56
C THR A 58 2.09 -0.53 -4.66
N ILE A 59 1.89 -0.05 -5.88
CA ILE A 59 2.79 -0.24 -7.02
C ILE A 59 3.78 0.92 -7.09
N ARG A 60 3.29 2.17 -6.98
CA ARG A 60 4.13 3.36 -7.06
C ARG A 60 3.57 4.51 -6.23
N PHE A 61 4.41 5.12 -5.40
CA PHE A 61 4.13 6.41 -4.80
C PHE A 61 4.58 7.53 -5.74
N LEU A 62 3.70 8.49 -6.00
CA LEU A 62 3.99 9.68 -6.81
C LEU A 62 4.29 10.88 -5.92
N GLY A 63 3.69 10.93 -4.74
CA GLY A 63 3.80 12.07 -3.83
C GLY A 63 2.92 13.23 -4.27
N PRO A 64 3.30 14.47 -3.92
CA PRO A 64 2.59 15.67 -4.36
C PRO A 64 2.63 15.77 -5.90
N THR A 65 1.47 15.95 -6.51
CA THR A 65 1.26 15.98 -7.96
C THR A 65 0.33 17.12 -8.28
N ASP A 66 0.75 17.98 -9.18
CA ASP A 66 -0.06 19.13 -9.64
C ASP A 66 -1.31 18.61 -10.39
N GLU A 67 -2.43 19.32 -10.28
CA GLU A 67 -3.70 18.95 -10.90
C GLU A 67 -3.55 18.72 -12.42
N ASP A 68 -2.77 19.55 -13.10
CA ASP A 68 -2.54 19.48 -14.55
C ASP A 68 -1.83 18.19 -14.98
N ASN A 69 -1.11 17.54 -14.07
CA ASN A 69 -0.38 16.29 -14.34
C ASN A 69 -1.21 15.03 -14.04
N VAL A 70 -2.39 15.14 -13.42
CA VAL A 70 -3.22 13.99 -13.04
C VAL A 70 -3.65 13.19 -14.27
N ALA A 71 -4.01 13.86 -15.36
CA ALA A 71 -4.42 13.22 -16.60
C ALA A 71 -3.28 12.41 -17.24
N ASP A 72 -2.06 12.93 -17.24
CA ASP A 72 -0.87 12.24 -17.76
C ASP A 72 -0.53 10.99 -16.96
N VAL A 73 -0.68 11.07 -15.61
CA VAL A 73 -0.52 9.92 -14.73
C VAL A 73 -1.60 8.87 -15.02
N ALA A 74 -2.87 9.25 -15.17
CA ALA A 74 -3.96 8.34 -15.51
C ALA A 74 -3.68 7.63 -16.85
N ALA A 75 -3.23 8.37 -17.88
CA ALA A 75 -2.84 7.78 -19.16
C ALA A 75 -1.64 6.81 -19.03
N ALA A 76 -0.69 7.06 -18.14
CA ALA A 76 0.40 6.12 -17.86
C ALA A 76 -0.11 4.83 -17.18
N VAL A 77 -1.11 4.94 -16.29
CA VAL A 77 -1.79 3.79 -15.68
C VAL A 77 -2.50 2.95 -16.74
N ASP A 78 -3.25 3.59 -17.68
CA ASP A 78 -3.93 2.91 -18.79
C ASP A 78 -2.95 2.16 -19.70
N ARG A 79 -1.85 2.83 -20.10
CA ARG A 79 -0.81 2.21 -20.94
C ARG A 79 -0.16 0.99 -20.25
N THR A 80 0.02 1.07 -18.95
CA THR A 80 0.58 -0.03 -18.18
C THR A 80 -0.41 -1.18 -18.09
N ALA A 81 -1.64 -0.91 -17.71
CA ALA A 81 -2.69 -1.93 -17.54
C ALA A 81 -2.99 -2.65 -18.85
N GLY A 82 -3.10 -1.92 -19.98
CA GLY A 82 -3.37 -2.48 -21.30
C GLY A 82 -2.24 -3.36 -21.87
N ARG A 83 -1.12 -3.51 -21.18
CA ARG A 83 0.03 -4.36 -21.58
C ARG A 83 0.34 -5.45 -20.57
N ARG A 84 -0.45 -5.61 -19.55
CA ARG A 84 -0.24 -6.58 -18.46
C ARG A 84 -1.49 -7.44 -18.28
N PRO A 85 -1.38 -8.77 -18.42
CA PRO A 85 -2.51 -9.64 -18.13
C PRO A 85 -2.85 -9.63 -16.64
N PRO A 86 -4.11 -9.91 -16.26
CA PRO A 86 -4.47 -10.21 -14.89
C PRO A 86 -3.66 -11.41 -14.36
N PHE A 87 -3.23 -11.36 -13.09
CA PHE A 87 -2.38 -12.39 -12.48
C PHE A 87 -2.82 -12.72 -11.06
N ASP A 88 -2.43 -13.92 -10.61
CA ASP A 88 -2.78 -14.39 -9.29
C ASP A 88 -1.77 -13.89 -8.25
N VAL A 89 -2.28 -13.54 -7.08
CA VAL A 89 -1.52 -13.05 -5.94
C VAL A 89 -1.91 -13.84 -4.70
N VAL A 90 -0.94 -14.21 -3.88
CA VAL A 90 -1.19 -14.81 -2.57
C VAL A 90 -0.55 -13.96 -1.49
N ILE A 91 -1.36 -13.36 -0.63
CA ILE A 91 -0.91 -12.68 0.57
C ILE A 91 -0.54 -13.73 1.61
N ALA A 92 0.69 -13.72 2.11
CA ALA A 92 1.13 -14.67 3.14
C ALA A 92 2.31 -14.12 3.94
N GLY A 93 2.41 -14.58 5.19
CA GLY A 93 3.47 -14.20 6.10
C GLY A 93 3.44 -12.74 6.51
N GLY A 94 4.25 -12.39 7.50
CA GLY A 94 4.33 -11.03 8.02
C GLY A 94 5.76 -10.54 8.15
N GLY A 95 5.92 -9.21 8.24
CA GLY A 95 7.23 -8.62 8.42
C GLY A 95 7.20 -7.15 8.82
N ALA A 96 8.39 -6.57 8.90
CA ALA A 96 8.55 -5.16 9.24
C ALA A 96 9.70 -4.51 8.46
N PHE A 97 9.53 -3.24 8.08
CA PHE A 97 10.58 -2.42 7.51
C PHE A 97 11.05 -1.36 8.52
N PRO A 98 12.35 -1.04 8.58
CA PRO A 98 13.47 -1.74 7.94
C PRO A 98 13.78 -3.08 8.57
N SER A 99 13.38 -3.33 9.83
CA SER A 99 13.57 -4.61 10.54
C SER A 99 12.55 -4.78 11.67
N VAL A 100 12.42 -6.00 12.18
CA VAL A 100 11.57 -6.32 13.34
C VAL A 100 12.08 -5.64 14.62
N ALA A 101 13.38 -5.39 14.73
CA ALA A 101 13.98 -4.72 15.90
C ALA A 101 13.69 -3.20 15.92
N ARG A 102 13.50 -2.58 14.76
CA ARG A 102 13.19 -1.15 14.62
C ARG A 102 12.12 -0.92 13.54
N PRO A 103 10.88 -1.40 13.75
CA PRO A 103 9.86 -1.38 12.74
C PRO A 103 9.33 0.06 12.52
N ARG A 104 9.28 0.49 11.27
CA ARG A 104 8.59 1.71 10.84
C ARG A 104 7.30 1.40 10.10
N ALA A 105 7.23 0.25 9.44
CA ALA A 105 6.04 -0.29 8.82
C ALA A 105 5.91 -1.77 9.16
N LEU A 106 4.71 -2.20 9.52
CA LEU A 106 4.31 -3.59 9.72
C LEU A 106 3.45 -4.00 8.53
N TRP A 107 3.68 -5.20 7.98
CA TRP A 107 3.06 -5.60 6.72
C TRP A 107 2.85 -7.11 6.62
N LEU A 108 1.92 -7.51 5.73
CA LEU A 108 1.86 -8.87 5.19
C LEU A 108 2.62 -8.94 3.87
N GLY A 109 3.27 -10.07 3.65
CA GLY A 109 4.04 -10.35 2.44
C GLY A 109 3.19 -10.87 1.30
N VAL A 110 3.86 -11.11 0.17
CA VAL A 110 3.31 -11.74 -1.02
C VAL A 110 4.14 -12.99 -1.31
N ALA A 111 3.51 -14.16 -1.22
CA ALA A 111 4.15 -15.46 -1.49
C ALA A 111 4.13 -15.83 -2.97
N GLU A 112 3.04 -15.47 -3.69
CA GLU A 112 2.88 -15.68 -5.13
C GLU A 112 2.48 -14.37 -5.81
N GLY A 113 2.86 -14.18 -7.08
CA GLY A 113 2.59 -12.96 -7.83
C GLY A 113 3.58 -11.81 -7.60
N ALA A 114 4.60 -11.99 -6.73
CA ALA A 114 5.57 -10.95 -6.44
C ALA A 114 6.38 -10.51 -7.68
N THR A 115 6.67 -11.44 -8.59
CA THR A 115 7.36 -11.16 -9.86
C THR A 115 6.48 -10.32 -10.80
N ASP A 116 5.18 -10.63 -10.89
CA ASP A 116 4.24 -9.87 -11.72
C ASP A 116 4.01 -8.46 -11.18
N LEU A 117 3.90 -8.34 -9.84
CA LEU A 117 3.85 -7.04 -9.17
C LEU A 117 5.11 -6.20 -9.45
N ALA A 118 6.30 -6.81 -9.37
CA ALA A 118 7.55 -6.12 -9.67
C ALA A 118 7.64 -5.70 -11.14
N ALA A 119 7.25 -6.57 -12.07
CA ALA A 119 7.19 -6.27 -13.49
C ALA A 119 6.17 -5.16 -13.81
N THR A 120 5.03 -5.15 -13.10
CA THR A 120 4.03 -4.08 -13.21
C THR A 120 4.58 -2.75 -12.68
N ALA A 121 5.29 -2.77 -11.55
CA ALA A 121 5.93 -1.58 -11.00
C ALA A 121 7.02 -1.01 -11.95
N THR A 122 7.79 -1.88 -12.59
CA THR A 122 8.78 -1.46 -13.60
C THR A 122 8.10 -0.84 -14.81
N ALA A 123 7.09 -1.51 -15.39
CA ALA A 123 6.36 -1.00 -16.55
C ALA A 123 5.66 0.35 -16.26
N LEU A 124 5.08 0.49 -15.07
CA LEU A 124 4.50 1.76 -14.64
C LEU A 124 5.57 2.84 -14.47
N GLY A 125 6.72 2.49 -13.91
CA GLY A 125 7.87 3.41 -13.76
C GLY A 125 8.37 3.93 -15.10
N ASP A 126 8.41 3.08 -16.14
CA ASP A 126 8.77 3.47 -17.50
C ASP A 126 7.72 4.39 -18.12
N ALA A 127 6.43 4.03 -18.02
CA ALA A 127 5.33 4.85 -18.54
C ALA A 127 5.23 6.22 -17.85
N LEU A 128 5.56 6.30 -16.56
CA LEU A 128 5.62 7.55 -15.80
C LEU A 128 6.85 8.39 -16.17
N ALA A 129 7.99 7.76 -16.48
CA ALA A 129 9.19 8.46 -16.93
C ALA A 129 8.95 9.21 -18.24
N ASP A 130 8.13 8.67 -19.15
CA ASP A 130 7.73 9.32 -20.41
C ASP A 130 6.94 10.61 -20.19
N VAL A 131 6.36 10.80 -18.99
CA VAL A 131 5.58 11.99 -18.62
C VAL A 131 6.22 12.78 -17.45
N GLY A 132 7.52 12.61 -17.23
CA GLY A 132 8.35 13.48 -16.39
C GLY A 132 8.60 12.99 -14.97
N TRP A 133 8.13 11.80 -14.57
CA TRP A 133 8.45 11.25 -13.25
C TRP A 133 9.81 10.54 -13.24
N THR A 134 10.58 10.74 -12.18
CA THR A 134 11.84 10.00 -11.98
C THR A 134 11.54 8.53 -11.68
N ARG A 135 12.33 7.61 -12.25
CA ARG A 135 12.27 6.18 -11.88
C ARG A 135 12.67 5.97 -10.42
N ASP A 136 12.13 4.92 -9.80
CA ASP A 136 12.54 4.54 -8.45
C ASP A 136 13.86 3.75 -8.51
N ASP A 137 14.87 4.18 -7.77
CA ASP A 137 16.20 3.51 -7.74
C ASP A 137 16.19 2.27 -6.85
N ARG A 138 15.16 2.10 -6.02
CA ARG A 138 15.06 0.99 -5.07
C ARG A 138 14.30 -0.18 -5.66
N PRO A 139 14.77 -1.42 -5.44
CA PRO A 139 14.02 -2.61 -5.83
C PRO A 139 12.60 -2.60 -5.22
N TYR A 140 11.61 -2.89 -6.08
CA TYR A 140 10.24 -3.04 -5.62
C TYR A 140 10.11 -4.21 -4.65
N ARG A 141 9.37 -4.01 -3.56
CA ARG A 141 9.06 -5.05 -2.57
C ARG A 141 7.57 -5.11 -2.34
N ALA A 142 6.94 -6.16 -2.85
CA ALA A 142 5.51 -6.39 -2.69
C ALA A 142 5.16 -6.59 -1.21
N HIS A 143 4.26 -5.76 -0.67
CA HIS A 143 3.80 -5.86 0.71
C HIS A 143 2.48 -5.13 0.92
N LEU A 144 1.67 -5.64 1.85
CA LEU A 144 0.41 -5.03 2.29
C LEU A 144 0.65 -4.37 3.65
N THR A 145 0.74 -3.05 3.69
CA THR A 145 0.98 -2.31 4.94
C THR A 145 -0.23 -2.37 5.85
N LEU A 146 -0.03 -2.75 7.12
CA LEU A 146 -1.07 -2.85 8.14
C LEU A 146 -0.94 -1.80 9.24
N ALA A 147 0.29 -1.39 9.59
CA ALA A 147 0.51 -0.40 10.63
C ALA A 147 1.82 0.37 10.42
N ARG A 148 1.91 1.51 11.08
CA ARG A 148 3.11 2.33 11.19
C ARG A 148 3.54 2.47 12.64
N SER A 149 4.85 2.49 12.89
CA SER A 149 5.44 2.58 14.23
C SER A 149 6.55 3.63 14.26
N ASP A 150 6.90 4.09 15.46
CA ASP A 150 8.06 4.97 15.69
C ASP A 150 9.39 4.20 15.66
N GLY A 151 9.35 2.87 15.70
CA GLY A 151 10.52 2.00 15.62
C GLY A 151 11.20 1.66 16.97
N VAL A 152 10.75 2.22 18.09
CA VAL A 152 11.49 2.08 19.36
C VAL A 152 10.66 1.56 20.54
N ARG A 153 9.43 1.98 20.73
CA ARG A 153 8.61 1.58 21.87
C ARG A 153 8.11 0.14 21.73
N SER A 154 6.82 -0.01 21.65
CA SER A 154 6.13 -1.29 21.53
C SER A 154 6.18 -1.90 20.14
N GLY A 155 6.67 -1.17 19.14
CA GLY A 155 6.72 -1.61 17.74
C GLY A 155 7.34 -2.99 17.54
N PRO A 156 8.52 -3.32 18.13
CA PRO A 156 9.12 -4.65 17.99
C PRO A 156 8.28 -5.79 18.57
N ALA A 157 7.56 -5.57 19.65
CA ALA A 157 6.67 -6.58 20.24
C ALA A 157 5.45 -6.83 19.35
N VAL A 158 4.82 -5.75 18.85
CA VAL A 158 3.69 -5.84 17.92
C VAL A 158 4.11 -6.47 16.59
N ALA A 159 5.31 -6.15 16.08
CA ALA A 159 5.84 -6.75 14.86
C ALA A 159 5.99 -8.27 14.99
N ARG A 160 6.58 -8.76 16.08
CA ARG A 160 6.70 -10.21 16.34
C ARG A 160 5.32 -10.88 16.41
N ARG A 161 4.40 -10.31 17.20
CA ARG A 161 3.03 -10.84 17.31
C ARG A 161 2.32 -10.89 15.95
N LEU A 162 2.44 -9.84 15.14
CA LEU A 162 1.87 -9.84 13.80
C LEU A 162 2.48 -10.93 12.92
N ILE A 163 3.80 -11.13 12.96
CA ILE A 163 4.50 -12.16 12.20
C ILE A 163 4.02 -13.54 12.62
N ASP A 164 3.91 -13.80 13.94
CA ASP A 164 3.45 -15.09 14.47
C ASP A 164 1.98 -15.36 14.05
N ALA A 165 1.11 -14.37 14.16
CA ALA A 165 -0.29 -14.48 13.73
C ALA A 165 -0.41 -14.67 12.21
N ALA A 166 0.45 -14.02 11.44
CA ALA A 166 0.44 -14.10 9.98
C ALA A 166 1.03 -15.41 9.42
N ALA A 167 1.64 -16.25 10.26
CA ALA A 167 2.24 -17.52 9.81
C ALA A 167 1.23 -18.49 9.17
N ALA A 168 -0.04 -18.43 9.59
CA ALA A 168 -1.13 -19.23 9.02
C ALA A 168 -1.91 -18.53 7.90
N VAL A 169 -1.62 -17.27 7.62
CA VAL A 169 -2.32 -16.49 6.58
C VAL A 169 -1.87 -16.95 5.20
N ARG A 170 -2.84 -17.25 4.35
CA ARG A 170 -2.63 -17.54 2.93
C ARG A 170 -3.89 -17.17 2.16
N GLU A 171 -3.94 -15.95 1.67
CA GLU A 171 -5.13 -15.37 1.04
C GLU A 171 -4.87 -15.14 -0.44
N PRO A 172 -5.42 -16.02 -1.31
CA PRO A 172 -5.30 -15.87 -2.75
C PRO A 172 -6.31 -14.85 -3.29
N PHE A 173 -5.91 -14.10 -4.30
CA PHE A 173 -6.82 -13.29 -5.11
C PHE A 173 -6.23 -13.04 -6.49
N ARG A 174 -7.09 -12.59 -7.41
CA ARG A 174 -6.68 -12.20 -8.76
C ARG A 174 -6.57 -10.69 -8.84
N ALA A 175 -5.40 -10.21 -9.23
CA ALA A 175 -5.16 -8.81 -9.55
C ALA A 175 -5.74 -8.52 -10.95
N GLU A 176 -6.73 -7.64 -11.03
CA GLU A 176 -7.48 -7.37 -12.25
C GLU A 176 -7.39 -5.91 -12.70
N SER A 177 -6.97 -5.01 -11.82
CA SER A 177 -6.88 -3.58 -12.14
C SER A 177 -5.74 -2.88 -11.44
N LEU A 178 -5.31 -1.77 -12.03
CA LEU A 178 -4.49 -0.73 -11.41
C LEU A 178 -5.37 0.47 -11.11
N VAL A 179 -5.24 1.02 -9.91
CA VAL A 179 -6.02 2.18 -9.49
C VAL A 179 -5.09 3.32 -9.07
N LEU A 180 -5.33 4.50 -9.64
CA LEU A 180 -4.73 5.75 -9.18
C LEU A 180 -5.55 6.27 -8.01
N PHE A 181 -4.91 6.43 -6.86
CA PHE A 181 -5.51 6.94 -5.64
C PHE A 181 -4.95 8.28 -5.24
N GLU A 182 -5.83 9.10 -4.66
CA GLU A 182 -5.42 10.22 -3.84
C GLU A 182 -5.40 9.84 -2.36
N SER A 183 -4.31 10.18 -1.66
CA SER A 183 -4.17 10.03 -0.22
C SER A 183 -4.53 11.33 0.49
N ILE A 184 -5.68 11.34 1.15
CA ILE A 184 -6.15 12.50 1.92
C ILE A 184 -5.77 12.29 3.38
N SER A 185 -4.87 13.15 3.87
CA SER A 185 -4.42 13.20 5.26
C SER A 185 -5.34 14.11 6.08
N GLY A 186 -5.66 13.68 7.29
CA GLY A 186 -6.49 14.43 8.24
C GLY A 186 -6.08 14.11 9.68
N GLY A 187 -6.93 14.36 10.66
CA GLY A 187 -6.69 14.10 12.09
C GLY A 187 -6.58 12.60 12.48
N GLY A 188 -6.47 11.69 11.52
CA GLY A 188 -6.42 10.24 11.74
C GLY A 188 -5.67 9.49 10.63
N PRO A 189 -5.90 8.16 10.48
CA PRO A 189 -5.35 7.39 9.37
C PRO A 189 -5.81 7.95 8.02
N ALA A 190 -4.92 7.97 7.03
CA ALA A 190 -5.20 8.48 5.70
C ALA A 190 -6.41 7.78 5.06
N ARG A 191 -7.23 8.53 4.34
CA ARG A 191 -8.31 8.03 3.49
C ARG A 191 -7.82 8.04 2.04
N TYR A 192 -8.17 7.01 1.30
CA TYR A 192 -7.79 6.87 -0.12
C TYR A 192 -9.03 7.02 -0.99
N VAL A 193 -8.94 7.90 -1.98
CA VAL A 193 -10.02 8.18 -2.94
C VAL A 193 -9.54 7.73 -4.31
N PRO A 194 -10.25 6.78 -4.97
CA PRO A 194 -9.91 6.39 -6.32
C PRO A 194 -10.21 7.55 -7.29
N LEU A 195 -9.25 7.86 -8.15
CA LEU A 195 -9.37 8.88 -9.19
C LEU A 195 -9.52 8.26 -10.58
N HIS A 196 -8.84 7.14 -10.82
CA HIS A 196 -8.86 6.45 -12.09
C HIS A 196 -8.59 4.97 -11.89
N GLU A 197 -9.28 4.12 -12.64
CA GLU A 197 -9.09 2.67 -12.63
C GLU A 197 -8.90 2.16 -14.05
N ALA A 198 -7.86 1.35 -14.26
CA ALA A 198 -7.56 0.69 -15.52
C ALA A 198 -7.51 -0.83 -15.34
N ARG A 199 -8.27 -1.57 -16.14
CA ARG A 199 -8.26 -3.04 -16.12
C ARG A 199 -7.01 -3.58 -16.78
N LEU A 200 -6.44 -4.61 -16.19
CA LEU A 200 -5.38 -5.41 -16.82
C LEU A 200 -5.95 -6.19 -18.01
N ALA A 201 -5.19 -6.27 -19.13
CA ALA A 201 -5.67 -6.79 -20.41
C ALA A 201 -5.03 -8.14 -20.78
#